data_578a837353464bf4ec6ba9b3351c6836
#
_entry.id   578a837353464bf4ec6ba9b3351c6836
#
_cell.length_a   1.000
_cell.length_b   1.000
_cell.length_c   1.000
_cell.angle_alpha   90.00
_cell.angle_beta   90.00
_cell.angle_gamma   90.00
#
_symmetry.space_group_name_H-M   'P 1'
#
loop_
_entity.id
_entity.type
_entity.pdbx_description
1 polymer ?
#
loop_
_entity_poly.entity_id
_entity_poly.type
_entity_poly.pdbx_seq_one_letter_code
_entity_poly.pdbx_strand_id
1 'polypeptide(L)'
;LIYMLVGPAYRLSLMGAFTAPLVVLIQGFALIAPIDVRHPVKVSANPWLEFHASISIVAYGAFALACIAGVMYLVQERQLKTHQLHSIFYHLPPLTDLFAAITRLLWLGFALYTLGIVSGFFTGRPLPHVQVVAAIGVWLLYAAILQGRHLRRLAPRRVAALCVIGFSAALTLLWGITFSAQTHPLP
;
A
#
# COMPACT_ATOMS: atom_id res chain seq x y z
N LEU A 1 5.47 12.44 1.64
CA LEU A 1 4.95 12.91 2.95
C LEU A 1 5.12 11.84 4.03
N ILE A 2 4.63 10.61 3.83
CA ILE A 2 4.76 9.50 4.79
C ILE A 2 6.23 9.16 5.07
N TYR A 3 7.09 9.17 4.04
CA TYR A 3 8.52 8.94 4.20
C TYR A 3 9.19 10.01 5.07
N MET A 4 8.80 11.28 4.92
CA MET A 4 9.33 12.37 5.76
C MET A 4 8.89 12.26 7.23
N LEU A 5 7.71 11.71 7.49
CA LEU A 5 7.21 11.48 8.85
C LEU A 5 7.91 10.30 9.56
N VAL A 6 8.24 9.25 8.81
CA VAL A 6 8.78 8.00 9.36
C VAL A 6 10.31 7.91 9.23
N GLY A 7 10.87 8.50 8.16
CA GLY A 7 12.28 8.41 7.81
C GLY A 7 13.27 8.93 8.87
N PRO A 8 13.09 10.15 9.43
CA PRO A 8 14.03 10.70 10.41
C PRO A 8 14.10 9.91 11.70
N ALA A 9 12.97 9.30 12.11
CA ALA A 9 12.87 8.51 13.33
C ALA A 9 13.65 7.19 13.26
N TYR A 10 14.02 6.73 12.05
CA TYR A 10 14.58 5.39 11.85
C TYR A 10 15.92 5.32 11.11
N ARG A 11 16.52 6.46 10.71
CA ARG A 11 17.70 6.47 9.83
C ARG A 11 17.50 5.62 8.55
N LEU A 12 16.28 5.61 8.02
CA LEU A 12 15.90 4.80 6.85
C LEU A 12 16.34 5.46 5.52
N SER A 13 17.54 6.03 5.45
CA SER A 13 18.05 6.66 4.22
C SER A 13 18.09 5.69 3.03
N LEU A 14 18.29 4.40 3.30
CA LEU A 14 18.24 3.33 2.29
C LEU A 14 16.82 2.99 1.83
N MET A 15 15.79 3.22 2.63
CA MET A 15 14.42 3.01 2.19
C MET A 15 14.04 3.95 1.03
N GLY A 16 14.61 5.17 1.03
CA GLY A 16 14.50 6.11 -0.09
C GLY A 16 15.13 5.57 -1.38
N ALA A 17 16.27 4.91 -1.29
CA ALA A 17 16.93 4.33 -2.45
C ALA A 17 16.14 3.19 -3.10
N PHE A 18 15.31 2.47 -2.34
CA PHE A 18 14.41 1.42 -2.87
C PHE A 18 13.06 1.97 -3.32
N THR A 19 12.56 3.01 -2.67
CA THR A 19 11.27 3.62 -3.06
C THR A 19 11.40 4.49 -4.30
N ALA A 20 12.53 5.19 -4.50
CA ALA A 20 12.73 6.06 -5.64
C ALA A 20 12.60 5.32 -7.00
N PRO A 21 13.28 4.17 -7.25
CA PRO A 21 13.11 3.43 -8.48
C PRO A 21 11.66 2.97 -8.71
N LEU A 22 10.98 2.55 -7.64
CA LEU A 22 9.58 2.11 -7.74
C LEU A 22 8.66 3.27 -8.12
N VAL A 23 8.84 4.44 -7.52
CA VAL A 23 8.08 5.66 -7.87
C VAL A 23 8.34 6.04 -9.32
N VAL A 24 9.60 6.02 -9.76
CA VAL A 24 9.97 6.32 -11.16
C VAL A 24 9.34 5.31 -12.12
N LEU A 25 9.33 4.01 -11.79
CA LEU A 25 8.70 2.98 -12.61
C LEU A 25 7.18 3.19 -12.71
N ILE A 26 6.51 3.48 -11.60
CA ILE A 26 5.06 3.72 -11.57
C ILE A 26 4.71 4.98 -12.38
N GLN A 27 5.46 6.07 -12.19
CA GLN A 27 5.26 7.31 -12.94
C GLN A 27 5.59 7.14 -14.42
N GLY A 28 6.70 6.43 -14.75
CA GLY A 28 7.07 6.12 -16.13
C GLY A 28 6.00 5.29 -16.82
N PHE A 29 5.45 4.28 -16.13
CA PHE A 29 4.33 3.49 -16.65
C PHE A 29 3.07 4.34 -16.86
N ALA A 30 2.76 5.24 -15.92
CA ALA A 30 1.62 6.14 -16.04
C ALA A 30 1.76 7.13 -17.20
N LEU A 31 2.98 7.51 -17.58
CA LEU A 31 3.25 8.38 -18.74
C LEU A 31 3.15 7.64 -20.07
N ILE A 32 3.54 6.36 -20.10
CA ILE A 32 3.55 5.52 -21.30
C ILE A 32 2.18 4.88 -21.56
N ALA A 33 1.45 4.54 -20.48
CA ALA A 33 0.10 4.02 -20.61
C ALA A 33 -0.79 5.08 -21.27
N PRO A 34 -1.49 4.75 -22.36
CA PRO A 34 -2.39 5.70 -23.03
C PRO A 34 -3.62 5.94 -22.17
N ILE A 35 -3.43 6.57 -21.03
CA ILE A 35 -4.51 7.07 -20.17
C ILE A 35 -4.97 8.37 -20.80
N ASP A 36 -5.43 8.27 -22.04
CA ASP A 36 -6.01 9.42 -22.75
C ASP A 36 -7.41 9.67 -22.21
N VAL A 37 -7.47 10.27 -21.04
CA VAL A 37 -8.72 10.76 -20.45
C VAL A 37 -9.14 12.02 -21.18
N ARG A 38 -9.51 11.89 -22.46
CA ARG A 38 -10.07 12.99 -23.27
C ARG A 38 -11.49 13.35 -22.87
N HIS A 39 -12.03 12.79 -21.83
CA HIS A 39 -13.29 13.29 -21.32
C HIS A 39 -13.00 14.50 -20.43
N PRO A 40 -13.56 15.69 -20.73
CA PRO A 40 -13.57 16.77 -19.77
C PRO A 40 -14.29 16.22 -18.55
N VAL A 41 -13.51 15.76 -17.58
CA VAL A 41 -14.04 15.42 -16.27
C VAL A 41 -14.68 16.71 -15.80
N LYS A 42 -16.02 16.79 -15.85
CA LYS A 42 -16.74 17.81 -15.10
C LYS A 42 -16.27 17.61 -13.67
N VAL A 43 -15.33 18.46 -13.26
CA VAL A 43 -14.82 18.46 -11.90
C VAL A 43 -16.05 18.74 -11.05
N SER A 44 -16.65 17.65 -10.57
CA SER A 44 -17.71 17.75 -9.59
C SER A 44 -17.02 18.34 -8.38
N ALA A 45 -17.33 19.59 -8.07
CA ALA A 45 -16.81 20.29 -6.91
C ALA A 45 -17.42 19.69 -5.63
N ASN A 46 -17.23 18.38 -5.46
CA ASN A 46 -17.66 17.67 -4.26
C ASN A 46 -16.44 17.47 -3.36
N PRO A 47 -16.28 18.28 -2.32
CA PRO A 47 -15.12 18.21 -1.44
C PRO A 47 -14.95 16.86 -0.77
N TRP A 48 -16.04 16.10 -0.55
CA TRP A 48 -15.98 14.76 -0.02
C TRP A 48 -15.32 13.75 -0.97
N LEU A 49 -15.52 13.92 -2.27
CA LEU A 49 -14.89 13.06 -3.27
C LEU A 49 -13.38 13.31 -3.34
N GLU A 50 -12.96 14.58 -3.30
CA GLU A 50 -11.55 14.97 -3.31
C GLU A 50 -10.85 14.48 -2.03
N PHE A 51 -11.51 14.64 -0.88
CA PHE A 51 -11.01 14.14 0.39
C PHE A 51 -10.87 12.62 0.38
N HIS A 52 -11.91 11.90 -0.07
CA HIS A 52 -11.88 10.44 -0.20
C HIS A 52 -10.74 9.97 -1.10
N ALA A 53 -10.57 10.57 -2.27
CA ALA A 53 -9.50 10.22 -3.21
C ALA A 53 -8.12 10.47 -2.60
N SER A 54 -7.92 11.63 -2.00
CA SER A 54 -6.63 12.01 -1.41
C SER A 54 -6.23 11.08 -0.26
N ILE A 55 -7.15 10.81 0.68
CA ILE A 55 -6.86 9.96 1.83
C ILE A 55 -6.64 8.50 1.41
N SER A 56 -7.36 8.04 0.38
CA SER A 56 -7.19 6.69 -0.18
C SER A 56 -5.81 6.52 -0.82
N ILE A 57 -5.35 7.50 -1.61
CA ILE A 57 -4.01 7.48 -2.21
C ILE A 57 -2.92 7.41 -1.12
N VAL A 58 -3.06 8.21 -0.06
CA VAL A 58 -2.10 8.21 1.05
C VAL A 58 -2.11 6.88 1.80
N ALA A 59 -3.29 6.25 2.00
CA ALA A 59 -3.41 4.94 2.60
C ALA A 59 -2.73 3.85 1.77
N TYR A 60 -2.97 3.81 0.45
CA TYR A 60 -2.28 2.89 -0.45
C TYR A 60 -0.77 3.14 -0.49
N GLY A 61 -0.33 4.39 -0.42
CA GLY A 61 1.08 4.75 -0.29
C GLY A 61 1.73 4.16 0.97
N ALA A 62 1.02 4.20 2.10
CA ALA A 62 1.51 3.58 3.34
C ALA A 62 1.61 2.05 3.22
N PHE A 63 0.62 1.39 2.60
CA PHE A 63 0.68 -0.05 2.34
C PHE A 63 1.77 -0.43 1.35
N ALA A 64 2.02 0.37 0.32
CA ALA A 64 3.11 0.18 -0.62
C ALA A 64 4.47 0.22 0.08
N LEU A 65 4.69 1.22 0.94
CA LEU A 65 5.90 1.31 1.74
C LEU A 65 6.06 0.14 2.70
N ALA A 66 4.96 -0.33 3.33
CA ALA A 66 4.97 -1.52 4.17
C ALA A 66 5.33 -2.78 3.36
N CYS A 67 4.82 -2.89 2.12
CA CYS A 67 5.16 -3.98 1.20
C CYS A 67 6.65 -3.97 0.86
N ILE A 68 7.22 -2.82 0.47
CA ILE A 68 8.65 -2.68 0.16
C ILE A 68 9.51 -3.08 1.37
N ALA A 69 9.17 -2.55 2.56
CA ALA A 69 9.86 -2.93 3.79
C ALA A 69 9.72 -4.43 4.09
N GLY A 70 8.57 -5.03 3.77
CA GLY A 70 8.31 -6.46 3.86
C GLY A 70 9.21 -7.29 2.93
N VAL A 71 9.36 -6.87 1.69
CA VAL A 71 10.30 -7.51 0.73
C VAL A 71 11.73 -7.43 1.25
N MET A 72 12.17 -6.23 1.69
CA MET A 72 13.50 -6.05 2.27
C MET A 72 13.73 -6.96 3.47
N TYR A 73 12.74 -7.05 4.37
CA TYR A 73 12.80 -7.93 5.54
C TYR A 73 12.99 -9.40 5.13
N LEU A 74 12.19 -9.90 4.18
CA LEU A 74 12.25 -11.28 3.72
C LEU A 74 13.59 -11.62 3.03
N VAL A 75 14.11 -10.69 2.22
CA VAL A 75 15.41 -10.85 1.56
C VAL A 75 16.54 -10.90 2.59
N GLN A 76 16.57 -9.96 3.54
CA GLN A 76 17.58 -9.93 4.61
C GLN A 76 17.51 -11.20 5.48
N GLU A 77 16.32 -11.61 5.91
CA GLU A 77 16.16 -12.83 6.72
C GLU A 77 16.69 -14.06 5.99
N ARG A 78 16.41 -14.17 4.67
CA ARG A 78 16.91 -15.29 3.87
C ARG A 78 18.42 -15.29 3.79
N GLN A 79 19.05 -14.15 3.58
CA GLN A 79 20.50 -14.06 3.43
C GLN A 79 21.23 -14.30 4.76
N LEU A 80 20.69 -13.83 5.88
CA LEU A 80 21.21 -14.16 7.20
C LEU A 80 21.21 -15.67 7.45
N LYS A 81 20.17 -16.38 6.98
CA LYS A 81 20.07 -17.85 7.12
C LYS A 81 21.04 -18.60 6.21
N THR A 82 21.38 -18.06 5.06
CA THR A 82 22.29 -18.71 4.10
C THR A 82 23.76 -18.35 4.32
N HIS A 83 24.09 -17.54 5.33
CA HIS A 83 25.44 -17.02 5.60
C HIS A 83 26.13 -16.33 4.41
N GLN A 84 25.36 -15.95 3.39
CA GLN A 84 25.85 -15.24 2.21
C GLN A 84 25.75 -13.72 2.43
N LEU A 85 26.64 -13.20 3.28
CA LEU A 85 26.71 -11.75 3.51
C LEU A 85 27.46 -11.08 2.36
N HIS A 86 26.73 -10.53 1.40
CA HIS A 86 27.30 -9.61 0.41
C HIS A 86 27.56 -8.25 1.07
N SER A 87 28.61 -7.55 0.68
CA SER A 87 29.06 -6.27 1.27
C SER A 87 28.00 -5.15 1.32
N ILE A 88 26.96 -5.24 0.50
CA ILE A 88 25.82 -4.32 0.47
C ILE A 88 25.02 -4.32 1.79
N PHE A 89 25.09 -5.42 2.57
CA PHE A 89 24.26 -5.61 3.77
C PHE A 89 24.74 -4.88 5.01
N TYR A 90 26.00 -4.43 5.05
CA TYR A 90 26.52 -3.65 6.18
C TYR A 90 25.85 -2.26 6.29
N HIS A 91 25.14 -1.81 5.23
CA HIS A 91 24.45 -0.51 5.20
C HIS A 91 22.93 -0.62 5.39
N LEU A 92 22.37 -1.85 5.47
CA LEU A 92 20.93 -2.05 5.65
C LEU A 92 20.53 -1.88 7.13
N PRO A 93 19.34 -1.30 7.39
CA PRO A 93 18.85 -1.19 8.77
C PRO A 93 18.64 -2.57 9.41
N PRO A 94 18.79 -2.69 10.73
CA PRO A 94 18.58 -3.94 11.43
C PRO A 94 17.15 -4.45 11.24
N LEU A 95 16.98 -5.78 11.21
CA LEU A 95 15.68 -6.45 10.99
C LEU A 95 14.60 -5.98 11.98
N THR A 96 15.00 -5.62 13.20
CA THR A 96 14.10 -5.10 14.24
C THR A 96 13.48 -3.77 13.84
N ASP A 97 14.28 -2.86 13.30
CA ASP A 97 13.83 -1.53 12.87
C ASP A 97 12.95 -1.62 11.64
N LEU A 98 13.34 -2.49 10.71
CA LEU A 98 12.56 -2.75 9.51
C LEU A 98 11.19 -3.33 9.85
N PHE A 99 11.12 -4.26 10.80
CA PHE A 99 9.88 -4.83 11.28
C PHE A 99 9.01 -3.82 12.05
N ALA A 100 9.65 -2.94 12.84
CA ALA A 100 8.94 -1.84 13.50
C ALA A 100 8.35 -0.86 12.47
N ALA A 101 9.09 -0.55 11.40
CA ALA A 101 8.61 0.29 10.31
C ALA A 101 7.40 -0.35 9.60
N ILE A 102 7.47 -1.64 9.25
CA ILE A 102 6.34 -2.40 8.67
C ILE A 102 5.10 -2.25 9.56
N THR A 103 5.24 -2.53 10.85
CA THR A 103 4.11 -2.50 11.78
C THR A 103 3.46 -1.11 11.88
N ARG A 104 4.27 -0.04 11.94
CA ARG A 104 3.76 1.33 11.99
C ARG A 104 3.09 1.76 10.71
N LEU A 105 3.69 1.43 9.55
CA LEU A 105 3.10 1.73 8.25
C LEU A 105 1.77 0.99 8.04
N LEU A 106 1.66 -0.25 8.54
CA LEU A 106 0.40 -1.00 8.51
C LEU A 106 -0.68 -0.31 9.36
N TRP A 107 -0.37 0.11 10.59
CA TRP A 107 -1.31 0.81 11.45
C TRP A 107 -1.74 2.14 10.84
N LEU A 108 -0.80 2.93 10.32
CA LEU A 108 -1.08 4.19 9.65
C LEU A 108 -1.95 3.98 8.42
N GLY A 109 -1.55 3.04 7.55
CA GLY A 109 -2.30 2.70 6.33
C GLY A 109 -3.71 2.22 6.65
N PHE A 110 -3.86 1.37 7.67
CA PHE A 110 -5.16 0.83 8.10
C PHE A 110 -6.08 1.93 8.65
N ALA A 111 -5.57 2.85 9.47
CA ALA A 111 -6.34 3.98 9.98
C ALA A 111 -6.80 4.90 8.82
N LEU A 112 -5.89 5.27 7.92
CA LEU A 112 -6.21 6.10 6.76
C LEU A 112 -7.17 5.39 5.80
N TYR A 113 -7.00 4.10 5.59
CA TYR A 113 -7.89 3.30 4.74
C TYR A 113 -9.30 3.21 5.32
N THR A 114 -9.42 3.05 6.64
CA THR A 114 -10.71 3.09 7.35
C THR A 114 -11.41 4.43 7.17
N LEU A 115 -10.67 5.54 7.33
CA LEU A 115 -11.19 6.88 7.06
C LEU A 115 -11.58 7.04 5.59
N GLY A 116 -10.80 6.46 4.67
CA GLY A 116 -11.11 6.40 3.25
C GLY A 116 -12.45 5.71 2.99
N ILE A 117 -12.68 4.51 3.56
CA ILE A 117 -13.96 3.80 3.41
C ILE A 117 -15.11 4.65 3.95
N VAL A 118 -14.97 5.19 5.16
CA VAL A 118 -16.01 6.02 5.78
C VAL A 118 -16.33 7.25 4.92
N SER A 119 -15.31 7.97 4.44
CA SER A 119 -15.51 9.15 3.58
C SER A 119 -16.18 8.79 2.26
N GLY A 120 -15.98 7.58 1.75
CA GLY A 120 -16.62 7.09 0.52
C GLY A 120 -18.14 7.10 0.60
N PHE A 121 -18.74 6.83 1.76
CA PHE A 121 -20.19 6.88 1.94
C PHE A 121 -20.77 8.30 1.88
N PHE A 122 -19.96 9.32 2.14
CA PHE A 122 -20.39 10.73 2.09
C PHE A 122 -20.26 11.35 0.70
N THR A 123 -19.71 10.63 -0.28
CA THR A 123 -19.53 11.15 -1.66
C THR A 123 -20.84 11.32 -2.42
N GLY A 124 -21.95 10.70 -1.94
CA GLY A 124 -23.26 10.76 -2.58
C GLY A 124 -23.35 10.05 -3.94
N ARG A 125 -22.32 9.31 -4.34
CA ARG A 125 -22.34 8.52 -5.58
C ARG A 125 -22.80 7.09 -5.30
N PRO A 126 -23.56 6.46 -6.21
CA PRO A 126 -23.86 5.04 -6.11
C PRO A 126 -22.55 4.26 -6.16
N LEU A 127 -22.25 3.53 -5.09
CA LEU A 127 -21.06 2.71 -5.00
C LEU A 127 -21.35 1.35 -5.65
N PRO A 128 -20.61 0.94 -6.69
CA PRO A 128 -20.76 -0.39 -7.26
C PRO A 128 -20.49 -1.45 -6.18
N HIS A 129 -21.39 -2.42 -6.04
CA HIS A 129 -21.29 -3.47 -5.03
C HIS A 129 -19.93 -4.17 -5.04
N VAL A 130 -19.36 -4.40 -6.22
CA VAL A 130 -18.03 -5.03 -6.38
C VAL A 130 -16.92 -4.21 -5.72
N GLN A 131 -16.95 -2.88 -5.85
CA GLN A 131 -15.95 -2.02 -5.23
C GLN A 131 -16.07 -2.03 -3.70
N VAL A 132 -17.29 -2.01 -3.17
CA VAL A 132 -17.55 -2.07 -1.74
C VAL A 132 -17.07 -3.40 -1.15
N VAL A 133 -17.41 -4.52 -1.79
CA VAL A 133 -17.00 -5.86 -1.36
C VAL A 133 -15.47 -5.98 -1.40
N ALA A 134 -14.82 -5.50 -2.46
CA ALA A 134 -13.36 -5.50 -2.57
C ALA A 134 -12.71 -4.65 -1.47
N ALA A 135 -13.23 -3.45 -1.21
CA ALA A 135 -12.72 -2.58 -0.16
C ALA A 135 -12.84 -3.21 1.23
N ILE A 136 -13.98 -3.83 1.54
CA ILE A 136 -14.20 -4.56 2.79
C ILE A 136 -13.26 -5.77 2.87
N GLY A 137 -13.07 -6.51 1.76
CA GLY A 137 -12.15 -7.65 1.71
C GLY A 137 -10.71 -7.25 2.04
N VAL A 138 -10.22 -6.17 1.45
CA VAL A 138 -8.89 -5.60 1.75
C VAL A 138 -8.81 -5.14 3.20
N TRP A 139 -9.85 -4.49 3.71
CA TRP A 139 -9.93 -4.04 5.10
C TRP A 139 -9.84 -5.22 6.08
N LEU A 140 -10.63 -6.28 5.85
CA LEU A 140 -10.61 -7.50 6.67
C LEU A 140 -9.25 -8.19 6.65
N LEU A 141 -8.59 -8.24 5.49
CA LEU A 141 -7.26 -8.81 5.35
C LEU A 141 -6.24 -8.07 6.24
N TYR A 142 -6.18 -6.75 6.15
CA TYR A 142 -5.26 -5.96 6.97
C TYR A 142 -5.63 -5.97 8.45
N ALA A 143 -6.92 -5.97 8.78
CA ALA A 143 -7.39 -6.14 10.15
C ALA A 143 -6.92 -7.49 10.74
N ALA A 144 -7.03 -8.58 9.98
CA ALA A 144 -6.57 -9.91 10.40
C ALA A 144 -5.06 -9.96 10.61
N ILE A 145 -4.27 -9.32 9.72
CA ILE A 145 -2.80 -9.23 9.87
C ILE A 145 -2.44 -8.46 11.16
N LEU A 146 -3.05 -7.30 11.38
CA LEU A 146 -2.81 -6.48 12.57
C LEU A 146 -3.25 -7.18 13.86
N GLN A 147 -4.42 -7.82 13.85
CA GLN A 147 -4.92 -8.57 14.99
C GLN A 147 -4.03 -9.78 15.29
N GLY A 148 -3.62 -10.54 14.28
CA GLY A 148 -2.71 -11.66 14.43
C GLY A 148 -1.34 -11.22 14.97
N ARG A 149 -0.87 -10.04 14.58
CA ARG A 149 0.34 -9.42 15.13
C ARG A 149 0.14 -8.99 16.59
N HIS A 150 -0.97 -8.31 16.89
CA HIS A 150 -1.28 -7.85 18.25
C HIS A 150 -1.36 -9.00 19.25
N LEU A 151 -2.02 -10.08 18.87
CA LEU A 151 -2.13 -11.31 19.67
C LEU A 151 -0.84 -12.14 19.69
N ARG A 152 0.27 -11.65 19.12
CA ARG A 152 1.56 -12.36 19.01
C ARG A 152 1.47 -13.75 18.36
N ARG A 153 0.41 -14.03 17.61
CA ARG A 153 0.20 -15.30 16.90
C ARG A 153 0.97 -15.40 15.59
N LEU A 154 1.35 -14.24 15.02
CA LEU A 154 2.09 -14.16 13.76
C LEU A 154 3.57 -13.84 14.01
N ALA A 155 4.44 -14.72 13.51
CA ALA A 155 5.87 -14.44 13.46
C ALA A 155 6.17 -13.26 12.52
N PRO A 156 7.23 -12.47 12.78
CA PRO A 156 7.60 -11.32 11.94
C PRO A 156 7.68 -11.63 10.46
N ARG A 157 8.26 -12.77 10.08
CA ARG A 157 8.35 -13.24 8.70
C ARG A 157 6.97 -13.42 8.05
N ARG A 158 6.00 -13.98 8.79
CA ARG A 158 4.64 -14.17 8.27
C ARG A 158 3.94 -12.84 8.06
N VAL A 159 4.13 -11.88 8.97
CA VAL A 159 3.59 -10.53 8.81
C VAL A 159 4.16 -9.87 7.56
N ALA A 160 5.49 -9.91 7.36
CA ALA A 160 6.13 -9.36 6.18
C ALA A 160 5.62 -10.01 4.88
N ALA A 161 5.51 -11.35 4.85
CA ALA A 161 4.99 -12.07 3.69
C ALA A 161 3.51 -11.71 3.40
N LEU A 162 2.68 -11.65 4.43
CA LEU A 162 1.27 -11.28 4.29
C LEU A 162 1.08 -9.83 3.83
N CYS A 163 1.97 -8.90 4.22
CA CYS A 163 1.99 -7.55 3.69
C CYS A 163 2.23 -7.52 2.18
N VAL A 164 3.22 -8.29 1.72
CA VAL A 164 3.56 -8.34 0.28
C VAL A 164 2.42 -8.97 -0.52
N ILE A 165 1.93 -10.12 -0.08
CA ILE A 165 0.82 -10.83 -0.74
C ILE A 165 -0.45 -9.98 -0.71
N GLY A 166 -0.78 -9.40 0.44
CA GLY A 166 -1.98 -8.59 0.62
C GLY A 166 -1.98 -7.33 -0.25
N PHE A 167 -0.83 -6.65 -0.34
CA PHE A 167 -0.73 -5.47 -1.21
C PHE A 167 -0.81 -5.84 -2.69
N SER A 168 -0.14 -6.92 -3.12
CA SER A 168 -0.24 -7.41 -4.50
C SER A 168 -1.68 -7.80 -4.85
N ALA A 169 -2.37 -8.50 -3.96
CA ALA A 169 -3.77 -8.86 -4.14
C ALA A 169 -4.69 -7.62 -4.20
N ALA A 170 -4.46 -6.62 -3.35
CA ALA A 170 -5.23 -5.37 -3.37
C ALA A 170 -5.05 -4.60 -4.69
N LEU A 171 -3.82 -4.56 -5.23
CA LEU A 171 -3.54 -3.94 -6.52
C LEU A 171 -4.21 -4.69 -7.67
N THR A 172 -4.15 -6.02 -7.70
CA THR A 172 -4.78 -6.82 -8.77
C THR A 172 -6.30 -6.69 -8.74
N LEU A 173 -6.91 -6.63 -7.55
CA LEU A 173 -8.35 -6.37 -7.41
C LEU A 173 -8.72 -4.98 -7.92
N LEU A 174 -7.96 -3.95 -7.56
CA LEU A 174 -8.19 -2.59 -8.03
C LEU A 174 -8.12 -2.50 -9.56
N TRP A 175 -7.09 -3.13 -10.16
CA TRP A 175 -6.93 -3.20 -11.61
C TRP A 175 -8.07 -3.97 -12.29
N GLY A 176 -8.44 -5.11 -11.76
CA GLY A 176 -9.54 -5.92 -12.29
C GLY A 176 -10.87 -5.17 -12.30
N ILE A 177 -11.18 -4.41 -11.25
CA ILE A 177 -12.41 -3.62 -11.16
C ILE A 177 -12.39 -2.46 -12.16
N THR A 178 -11.27 -1.75 -12.30
CA THR A 178 -11.17 -0.63 -13.25
C THR A 178 -11.25 -1.12 -14.70
N PHE A 179 -10.66 -2.26 -15.01
CA PHE A 179 -10.71 -2.84 -16.35
C PHE A 179 -12.13 -3.34 -16.70
N SER A 180 -12.81 -4.00 -15.79
CA SER A 180 -14.17 -4.48 -16.01
C SER A 180 -15.18 -3.33 -16.18
N ALA A 181 -14.98 -2.22 -15.50
CA ALA A 181 -15.82 -1.03 -15.65
C ALA A 181 -15.67 -0.34 -17.02
N GLN A 182 -14.52 -0.51 -17.67
CA GLN A 182 -14.28 0.03 -19.02
C GLN A 182 -14.85 -0.87 -20.13
N THR A 183 -14.90 -2.18 -19.90
CA THR A 183 -15.38 -3.16 -20.92
C THR A 183 -16.89 -3.34 -20.91
N HIS A 184 -17.57 -3.01 -19.81
CA HIS A 184 -19.02 -3.06 -19.69
C HIS A 184 -19.55 -1.73 -19.17
N PRO A 185 -19.69 -0.68 -20.03
CA PRO A 185 -20.43 0.50 -19.64
C PRO A 185 -21.89 0.05 -19.36
N LEU A 186 -22.31 0.23 -18.10
CA LEU A 186 -23.72 -0.01 -17.73
C LEU A 186 -24.63 0.92 -18.55
N PRO A 187 -25.77 0.43 -19.05
CA PRO A 187 -26.70 1.20 -19.82
C PRO A 187 -27.28 2.40 -19.07
#